data_5a883c7d1b22db8cade225fc64864774
#
_entry.id   5a883c7d1b22db8cade225fc64864774
#
_cell.length_a   1.000
_cell.length_b   1.000
_cell.length_c   1.000
_cell.angle_alpha   90.00
_cell.angle_beta   90.00
_cell.angle_gamma   90.00
#
_symmetry.space_group_name_H-M   'P 1'
#
loop_
_entity.id
_entity.type
_entity.pdbx_description
1 polymer ?
#
loop_
_entity_poly.entity_id
_entity_poly.type
_entity_poly.pdbx_seq_one_letter_code
_entity_poly.pdbx_strand_id
1 'polypeptide(L)'
;MKIIYNLEEREITPNTSIKEAFKEEIEKSEIPIIGAKYNNEYKRLDYVLEEDGTVSLVNIASQGGMKIYRRTLIYIMAKAFDKLYKEAKIRVNYQLAYSMFCSIDNMEVTTEILTNVENEMRKIIAENLPIIQKKLTRKEAEELYAKEDSSRGRLQLDLENNEDINMYYCE
;
A
#
# COMPACT_ATOMS: atom_id res chain seq x y z
N MET A 1 -25.90 -12.16 -2.77
CA MET A 1 -25.03 -12.25 -3.94
C MET A 1 -24.17 -13.51 -3.83
N LYS A 2 -23.71 -14.01 -4.97
CA LYS A 2 -22.95 -15.25 -5.06
C LYS A 2 -21.47 -15.00 -5.23
N ILE A 3 -20.67 -15.51 -4.32
CA ILE A 3 -19.20 -15.40 -4.37
C ILE A 3 -18.60 -16.80 -4.49
N ILE A 4 -17.71 -16.96 -5.46
CA ILE A 4 -16.92 -18.18 -5.61
C ILE A 4 -15.62 -18.04 -4.78
N TYR A 5 -15.44 -18.94 -3.82
CA TYR A 5 -14.25 -19.04 -3.00
C TYR A 5 -13.77 -20.49 -2.94
N ASN A 6 -12.51 -20.76 -3.27
CA ASN A 6 -11.96 -22.10 -3.35
C ASN A 6 -12.81 -23.08 -4.19
N LEU A 7 -13.33 -22.62 -5.32
CA LEU A 7 -14.21 -23.35 -6.24
C LEU A 7 -15.61 -23.68 -5.68
N GLU A 8 -15.95 -23.19 -4.51
CA GLU A 8 -17.28 -23.34 -3.90
C GLU A 8 -18.07 -22.04 -4.01
N GLU A 9 -19.36 -22.15 -4.35
CA GLU A 9 -20.26 -21.00 -4.36
C GLU A 9 -20.80 -20.74 -2.94
N ARG A 10 -20.71 -19.50 -2.48
CA ARG A 10 -21.23 -19.04 -1.19
C ARG A 10 -22.18 -17.87 -1.39
N GLU A 11 -23.26 -17.88 -0.66
CA GLU A 11 -24.15 -16.73 -0.57
C GLU A 11 -23.64 -15.74 0.49
N ILE A 12 -23.35 -14.52 0.06
CA ILE A 12 -22.90 -13.42 0.93
C ILE A 12 -23.91 -12.28 0.83
N THR A 13 -24.17 -11.63 1.94
CA THR A 13 -25.00 -10.42 1.99
C THR A 13 -24.34 -9.32 1.16
N PRO A 14 -25.05 -8.65 0.23
CA PRO A 14 -24.53 -7.50 -0.48
C PRO A 14 -24.06 -6.40 0.45
N ASN A 15 -23.10 -5.60 0.03
CA ASN A 15 -22.50 -4.53 0.81
C ASN A 15 -21.74 -4.99 2.07
N THR A 16 -21.26 -6.23 2.09
CA THR A 16 -20.38 -6.75 3.13
C THR A 16 -18.92 -6.60 2.71
N SER A 17 -18.04 -6.19 3.61
CA SER A 17 -16.61 -6.13 3.33
C SER A 17 -16.00 -7.53 3.20
N ILE A 18 -14.91 -7.65 2.43
CA ILE A 18 -14.16 -8.91 2.33
C ILE A 18 -13.74 -9.41 3.72
N LYS A 19 -13.31 -8.50 4.60
CA LYS A 19 -12.91 -8.83 5.97
C LYS A 19 -14.03 -9.47 6.78
N GLU A 20 -15.25 -8.97 6.65
CA GLU A 20 -16.43 -9.51 7.34
C GLU A 20 -16.89 -10.81 6.70
N ALA A 21 -16.97 -10.86 5.37
CA ALA A 21 -17.41 -12.02 4.61
C ALA A 21 -16.52 -13.27 4.83
N PHE A 22 -15.22 -13.06 5.04
CA PHE A 22 -14.21 -14.12 5.21
C PHE A 22 -13.51 -14.06 6.56
N LYS A 23 -14.20 -13.56 7.58
CA LYS A 23 -13.62 -13.36 8.93
C LYS A 23 -13.03 -14.65 9.50
N GLU A 24 -13.75 -15.75 9.40
CA GLU A 24 -13.30 -17.03 9.94
C GLU A 24 -12.05 -17.55 9.26
N GLU A 25 -11.96 -17.45 7.92
CA GLU A 25 -10.80 -17.86 7.16
C GLU A 25 -9.58 -17.01 7.46
N ILE A 26 -9.80 -15.69 7.64
CA ILE A 26 -8.74 -14.74 7.99
C ILE A 26 -8.20 -15.03 9.40
N GLU A 27 -9.08 -15.27 10.38
CA GLU A 27 -8.69 -15.52 11.77
C GLU A 27 -8.06 -16.90 11.98
N LYS A 28 -8.47 -17.92 11.21
CA LYS A 28 -7.91 -19.27 11.28
C LYS A 28 -6.61 -19.43 10.49
N SER A 29 -6.23 -18.46 9.69
CA SER A 29 -5.04 -18.56 8.87
C SER A 29 -3.77 -18.44 9.70
N GLU A 30 -2.89 -19.44 9.63
CA GLU A 30 -1.57 -19.41 10.27
C GLU A 30 -0.65 -18.34 9.67
N ILE A 31 -0.87 -18.01 8.38
CA ILE A 31 -0.11 -17.00 7.67
C ILE A 31 -0.99 -15.75 7.51
N PRO A 32 -0.54 -14.57 7.96
CA PRO A 32 -1.34 -13.36 7.90
C PRO A 32 -1.92 -13.08 6.51
N ILE A 33 -3.24 -12.91 6.44
CA ILE A 33 -3.95 -12.45 5.25
C ILE A 33 -3.91 -10.92 5.23
N ILE A 34 -3.42 -10.36 4.14
CA ILE A 34 -3.18 -8.90 4.02
C ILE A 34 -3.97 -8.24 2.89
N GLY A 35 -4.75 -9.01 2.15
CA GLY A 35 -5.59 -8.53 1.06
C GLY A 35 -6.38 -9.67 0.44
N ALA A 36 -7.05 -9.37 -0.66
CA ALA A 36 -7.71 -10.36 -1.48
C ALA A 36 -7.60 -10.02 -2.97
N LYS A 37 -7.86 -10.99 -3.82
CA LYS A 37 -8.21 -10.77 -5.23
C LYS A 37 -9.71 -10.93 -5.36
N TYR A 38 -10.37 -9.91 -5.89
CA TYR A 38 -11.76 -9.95 -6.30
C TYR A 38 -11.84 -9.75 -7.81
N ASN A 39 -12.42 -10.71 -8.50
CA ASN A 39 -12.44 -10.75 -9.97
C ASN A 39 -11.05 -10.52 -10.59
N ASN A 40 -10.04 -11.19 -10.02
CA ASN A 40 -8.62 -11.11 -10.40
C ASN A 40 -7.92 -9.77 -10.12
N GLU A 41 -8.57 -8.79 -9.50
CA GLU A 41 -7.98 -7.53 -9.07
C GLU A 41 -7.63 -7.54 -7.58
N TYR A 42 -6.47 -6.99 -7.22
CA TYR A 42 -6.10 -6.83 -5.82
C TYR A 42 -6.96 -5.79 -5.12
N LYS A 43 -7.61 -6.19 -4.04
CA LYS A 43 -8.45 -5.34 -3.19
C LYS A 43 -7.97 -5.40 -1.74
N ARG A 44 -8.24 -4.33 -1.00
CA ARG A 44 -8.06 -4.27 0.45
C ARG A 44 -9.10 -5.16 1.12
N LEU A 45 -8.84 -5.55 2.36
CA LEU A 45 -9.80 -6.37 3.11
C LEU A 45 -11.08 -5.61 3.50
N ASP A 46 -11.02 -4.29 3.55
CA ASP A 46 -12.18 -3.41 3.79
C ASP A 46 -12.98 -3.08 2.51
N TYR A 47 -12.57 -3.62 1.35
CA TYR A 47 -13.33 -3.47 0.12
C TYR A 47 -14.71 -4.13 0.25
N VAL A 48 -15.74 -3.38 -0.11
CA VAL A 48 -17.14 -3.82 -0.05
C VAL A 48 -17.51 -4.59 -1.32
N LEU A 49 -18.10 -5.76 -1.13
CA LEU A 49 -18.59 -6.60 -2.22
C LEU A 49 -19.98 -6.15 -2.62
N GLU A 50 -20.16 -5.76 -3.87
CA GLU A 50 -21.43 -5.21 -4.38
C GLU A 50 -22.09 -6.12 -5.40
N GLU A 51 -21.34 -6.99 -6.08
CA GLU A 51 -21.80 -7.86 -7.16
C GLU A 51 -21.27 -9.29 -7.02
N ASP A 52 -21.78 -10.19 -7.85
CA ASP A 52 -21.30 -11.58 -7.91
C ASP A 52 -19.85 -11.62 -8.42
N GLY A 53 -19.06 -12.56 -7.91
CA GLY A 53 -17.65 -12.63 -8.33
C GLY A 53 -16.85 -13.74 -7.69
N THR A 54 -15.56 -13.72 -7.94
CA THR A 54 -14.60 -14.67 -7.36
C THR A 54 -13.68 -13.97 -6.38
N VAL A 55 -13.55 -14.52 -5.17
CA VAL A 55 -12.61 -14.03 -4.15
C VAL A 55 -11.52 -15.06 -3.90
N SER A 56 -10.28 -14.59 -3.78
CA SER A 56 -9.15 -15.37 -3.31
C SER A 56 -8.38 -14.56 -2.27
N LEU A 57 -8.25 -15.07 -1.06
CA LEU A 57 -7.51 -14.40 0.00
C LEU A 57 -5.99 -14.41 -0.30
N VAL A 58 -5.33 -13.29 -0.01
CA VAL A 58 -3.91 -13.08 -0.29
C VAL A 58 -3.14 -13.02 1.00
N ASN A 59 -2.36 -14.06 1.28
CA ASN A 59 -1.47 -14.10 2.42
C ASN A 59 -0.11 -13.45 2.12
N ILE A 60 0.61 -13.05 3.18
CA ILE A 60 1.90 -12.36 3.08
C ILE A 60 2.98 -13.20 2.41
N ALA A 61 2.93 -14.52 2.50
CA ALA A 61 3.92 -15.43 1.89
C ALA A 61 3.73 -15.59 0.38
N SER A 62 2.56 -15.25 -0.16
CA SER A 62 2.30 -15.29 -1.59
C SER A 62 3.08 -14.21 -2.33
N GLN A 63 3.35 -14.43 -3.62
CA GLN A 63 4.02 -13.43 -4.47
C GLN A 63 3.30 -12.08 -4.47
N GLY A 64 1.97 -12.10 -4.52
CA GLY A 64 1.14 -10.87 -4.47
C GLY A 64 1.19 -10.20 -3.11
N GLY A 65 1.08 -10.98 -2.04
CA GLY A 65 1.17 -10.48 -0.68
C GLY A 65 2.54 -9.88 -0.37
N MET A 66 3.62 -10.51 -0.80
CA MET A 66 4.96 -9.96 -0.64
C MET A 66 5.14 -8.62 -1.39
N LYS A 67 4.52 -8.45 -2.57
CA LYS A 67 4.51 -7.16 -3.28
C LYS A 67 3.76 -6.08 -2.49
N ILE A 68 2.60 -6.41 -1.92
CA ILE A 68 1.82 -5.48 -1.08
C ILE A 68 2.64 -5.08 0.14
N TYR A 69 3.20 -6.06 0.87
CA TYR A 69 4.01 -5.84 2.06
C TYR A 69 5.20 -4.91 1.81
N ARG A 70 5.98 -5.17 0.75
CA ARG A 70 7.14 -4.33 0.39
C ARG A 70 6.73 -2.90 0.04
N ARG A 71 5.65 -2.70 -0.72
CA ARG A 71 5.14 -1.36 -1.03
C ARG A 71 4.75 -0.59 0.22
N THR A 72 4.12 -1.27 1.17
CA THR A 72 3.75 -0.68 2.46
C THR A 72 4.99 -0.28 3.27
N LEU A 73 6.01 -1.14 3.32
CA LEU A 73 7.28 -0.80 4.00
C LEU A 73 7.99 0.40 3.36
N ILE A 74 8.03 0.47 2.02
CA ILE A 74 8.59 1.62 1.30
C ILE A 74 7.82 2.90 1.65
N TYR A 75 6.50 2.83 1.69
CA TYR A 75 5.66 3.97 2.08
C TYR A 75 5.96 4.43 3.51
N ILE A 76 6.05 3.50 4.47
CA ILE A 76 6.36 3.81 5.88
C ILE A 76 7.78 4.40 5.99
N MET A 77 8.75 3.85 5.27
CA MET A 77 10.11 4.39 5.20
C MET A 77 10.13 5.82 4.66
N ALA A 78 9.42 6.07 3.55
CA ALA A 78 9.33 7.41 2.98
C ALA A 78 8.68 8.41 3.95
N LYS A 79 7.62 7.99 4.66
CA LYS A 79 6.98 8.81 5.70
C LYS A 79 7.93 9.10 6.88
N ALA A 80 8.70 8.13 7.32
CA ALA A 80 9.68 8.30 8.39
C ALA A 80 10.79 9.30 7.99
N PHE A 81 11.31 9.19 6.77
CA PHE A 81 12.27 10.16 6.24
C PHE A 81 11.66 11.55 6.12
N ASP A 82 10.44 11.65 5.63
CA ASP A 82 9.76 12.93 5.50
C ASP A 82 9.60 13.65 6.84
N LYS A 83 9.34 12.90 7.89
CA LYS A 83 9.18 13.42 9.24
C LYS A 83 10.50 13.87 9.85
N LEU A 84 11.58 13.11 9.65
CA LEU A 84 12.88 13.35 10.27
C LEU A 84 13.83 14.18 9.39
N TYR A 85 13.79 13.99 8.08
CA TYR A 85 14.75 14.51 7.12
C TYR A 85 14.01 14.99 5.85
N LYS A 86 13.32 16.12 5.95
CA LYS A 86 12.45 16.64 4.85
C LYS A 86 13.18 16.83 3.51
N GLU A 87 14.46 17.15 3.57
CA GLU A 87 15.31 17.34 2.38
C GLU A 87 15.73 16.03 1.71
N ALA A 88 15.52 14.88 2.36
CA ALA A 88 15.97 13.59 1.84
C ALA A 88 15.20 13.22 0.56
N LYS A 89 15.94 12.97 -0.52
CA LYS A 89 15.40 12.49 -1.80
C LYS A 89 15.67 11.00 -1.93
N ILE A 90 14.66 10.19 -1.57
CA ILE A 90 14.76 8.73 -1.60
C ILE A 90 14.41 8.24 -2.99
N ARG A 91 15.26 7.35 -3.52
CA ARG A 91 14.98 6.56 -4.71
C ARG A 91 14.94 5.08 -4.37
N VAL A 92 13.89 4.42 -4.77
CA VAL A 92 13.81 2.96 -4.74
C VAL A 92 14.27 2.46 -6.11
N ASN A 93 15.46 1.87 -6.17
CA ASN A 93 16.12 1.56 -7.44
C ASN A 93 15.72 0.18 -7.95
N TYR A 94 16.14 -0.87 -7.27
CA TYR A 94 15.90 -2.24 -7.71
C TYR A 94 15.80 -3.21 -6.54
N GLN A 95 15.29 -4.38 -6.86
CA GLN A 95 15.24 -5.49 -5.91
C GLN A 95 16.47 -6.37 -6.09
N LEU A 96 17.16 -6.67 -4.98
CA LEU A 96 18.24 -7.64 -4.92
C LEU A 96 17.82 -8.80 -4.01
N ALA A 97 17.54 -9.94 -4.59
CA ALA A 97 16.96 -11.10 -3.88
C ALA A 97 15.70 -10.70 -3.08
N TYR A 98 15.76 -10.76 -1.76
CA TYR A 98 14.64 -10.40 -0.87
C TYR A 98 14.68 -8.94 -0.39
N SER A 99 15.75 -8.21 -0.70
CA SER A 99 15.96 -6.83 -0.26
C SER A 99 15.64 -5.84 -1.37
N MET A 100 15.32 -4.60 -0.96
CA MET A 100 15.16 -3.46 -1.87
C MET A 100 16.37 -2.54 -1.70
N PHE A 101 17.02 -2.22 -2.82
CA PHE A 101 18.07 -1.23 -2.82
C PHE A 101 17.47 0.16 -2.97
N CYS A 102 17.74 1.01 -1.97
CA CYS A 102 17.33 2.40 -1.96
C CYS A 102 18.56 3.31 -1.87
N SER A 103 18.55 4.42 -2.58
CA SER A 103 19.54 5.47 -2.47
C SER A 103 18.92 6.76 -1.98
N ILE A 104 19.73 7.61 -1.36
CA ILE A 104 19.33 8.94 -0.93
C ILE A 104 20.30 9.91 -1.59
N ASP A 105 19.78 10.83 -2.41
CA ASP A 105 20.63 11.64 -3.30
C ASP A 105 21.21 12.84 -2.61
N ASN A 106 20.78 13.44 -1.63
CA ASN A 106 21.22 14.76 -1.15
C ASN A 106 21.68 14.77 0.30
N MET A 107 21.95 13.61 0.85
CA MET A 107 22.55 13.48 2.17
C MET A 107 23.40 12.21 2.28
N GLU A 108 24.43 12.25 3.11
CA GLU A 108 25.21 11.08 3.45
C GLU A 108 24.44 10.22 4.46
N VAL A 109 24.32 8.93 4.17
CA VAL A 109 23.60 7.98 5.02
C VAL A 109 24.54 7.41 6.06
N THR A 110 24.35 7.80 7.30
CA THR A 110 25.12 7.28 8.44
C THR A 110 24.32 6.20 9.18
N THR A 111 25.00 5.39 10.00
CA THR A 111 24.35 4.40 10.87
C THR A 111 23.34 5.04 11.82
N GLU A 112 23.65 6.26 12.30
CA GLU A 112 22.75 7.01 13.17
C GLU A 112 21.43 7.37 12.44
N ILE A 113 21.51 7.86 11.21
CA ILE A 113 20.33 8.16 10.39
C ILE A 113 19.49 6.91 10.19
N LEU A 114 20.10 5.78 9.85
CA LEU A 114 19.38 4.51 9.66
C LEU A 114 18.69 4.07 10.95
N THR A 115 19.35 4.20 12.10
CA THR A 115 18.75 3.87 13.41
C THR A 115 17.56 4.77 13.72
N ASN A 116 17.68 6.07 13.48
CA ASN A 116 16.61 7.04 13.72
C ASN A 116 15.40 6.75 12.82
N VAL A 117 15.64 6.47 11.54
CA VAL A 117 14.59 6.13 10.58
C VAL A 117 13.90 4.81 10.97
N GLU A 118 14.66 3.77 11.34
CA GLU A 118 14.09 2.51 11.80
C GLU A 118 13.20 2.71 13.03
N ASN A 119 13.67 3.48 14.01
CA ASN A 119 12.88 3.78 15.21
C ASN A 119 11.60 4.55 14.87
N GLU A 120 11.66 5.49 13.94
CA GLU A 120 10.47 6.24 13.50
C GLU A 120 9.49 5.34 12.71
N MET A 121 10.00 4.46 11.84
CA MET A 121 9.17 3.46 11.16
C MET A 121 8.43 2.57 12.17
N ARG A 122 9.11 2.11 13.23
CA ARG A 122 8.49 1.32 14.31
C ARG A 122 7.39 2.08 15.04
N LYS A 123 7.57 3.39 15.27
CA LYS A 123 6.53 4.25 15.87
C LYS A 123 5.32 4.36 14.95
N ILE A 124 5.53 4.66 13.65
CA ILE A 124 4.45 4.75 12.66
C ILE A 124 3.66 3.44 12.60
N ILE A 125 4.35 2.29 12.67
CA ILE A 125 3.68 0.98 12.68
C ILE A 125 2.88 0.79 13.98
N ALA A 126 3.42 1.20 15.12
CA ALA A 126 2.75 1.07 16.42
C ALA A 126 1.50 1.97 16.54
N GLU A 127 1.48 3.13 15.88
CA GLU A 127 0.32 4.00 15.78
C GLU A 127 -0.85 3.32 15.04
N ASN A 128 -0.57 2.32 14.21
CA ASN A 128 -1.53 1.51 13.45
C ASN A 128 -2.61 2.33 12.72
N LEU A 129 -2.21 3.47 12.19
CA LEU A 129 -3.11 4.35 11.45
C LEU A 129 -3.48 3.75 10.09
N PRO A 130 -4.70 3.95 9.61
CA PRO A 130 -5.12 3.45 8.32
C PRO A 130 -4.38 4.16 7.18
N ILE A 131 -3.91 3.40 6.20
CA ILE A 131 -3.41 3.96 4.94
C ILE A 131 -4.60 4.14 4.01
N ILE A 132 -4.96 5.38 3.75
CA ILE A 132 -6.14 5.75 2.94
C ILE A 132 -5.68 6.01 1.51
N GLN A 133 -6.43 5.48 0.55
CA GLN A 133 -6.25 5.76 -0.87
C GLN A 133 -7.24 6.83 -1.30
N LYS A 134 -6.76 7.88 -1.96
CA LYS A 134 -7.57 8.90 -2.61
C LYS A 134 -7.25 8.93 -4.10
N LYS A 135 -8.29 8.85 -4.92
CA LYS A 135 -8.15 9.11 -6.35
C LYS A 135 -8.25 10.60 -6.59
N LEU A 136 -7.30 11.15 -7.30
CA LEU A 136 -7.25 12.54 -7.73
C LEU A 136 -7.24 12.58 -9.25
N THR A 137 -7.94 13.54 -9.82
CA THR A 137 -7.72 13.90 -11.22
C THR A 137 -6.30 14.44 -11.39
N ARG A 138 -5.77 14.38 -12.60
CA ARG A 138 -4.44 14.92 -12.89
C ARG A 138 -4.30 16.39 -12.45
N LYS A 139 -5.30 17.20 -12.71
CA LYS A 139 -5.32 18.62 -12.34
C LYS A 139 -5.24 18.82 -10.81
N GLU A 140 -6.02 18.08 -10.05
CA GLU A 140 -5.98 18.14 -8.58
C GLU A 140 -4.63 17.71 -8.02
N ALA A 141 -4.01 16.69 -8.62
CA ALA A 141 -2.69 16.24 -8.23
C ALA A 141 -1.61 17.29 -8.54
N GLU A 142 -1.64 17.92 -9.71
CA GLU A 142 -0.73 19.00 -10.10
C GLU A 142 -0.85 20.21 -9.14
N GLU A 143 -2.07 20.62 -8.80
CA GLU A 143 -2.31 21.70 -7.86
C GLU A 143 -1.80 21.38 -6.45
N LEU A 144 -1.98 20.14 -6.00
CA LEU A 144 -1.49 19.67 -4.71
C LEU A 144 0.03 19.70 -4.63
N TYR A 145 0.70 19.10 -5.61
CA TYR A 145 2.16 19.05 -5.67
C TYR A 145 2.81 20.43 -5.86
N ALA A 146 2.13 21.34 -6.56
CA ALA A 146 2.59 22.73 -6.68
C ALA A 146 2.53 23.48 -5.35
N LYS A 147 1.53 23.20 -4.50
CA LYS A 147 1.39 23.81 -3.16
C LYS A 147 2.42 23.30 -2.16
N GLU A 148 2.78 22.03 -2.27
CA GLU A 148 3.71 21.39 -1.33
C GLU A 148 5.18 21.61 -1.69
N ASP A 149 5.47 22.28 -2.83
CA ASP A 149 6.82 22.40 -3.41
C ASP A 149 7.59 21.04 -3.44
N SER A 150 6.83 19.99 -3.62
CA SER A 150 7.30 18.63 -3.54
C SER A 150 7.69 18.09 -4.91
N SER A 151 8.94 17.63 -5.05
CA SER A 151 9.35 16.85 -6.23
C SER A 151 8.79 15.42 -6.21
N ARG A 152 8.09 15.06 -5.13
CA ARG A 152 7.50 13.74 -4.93
C ARG A 152 6.28 13.58 -5.83
N GLY A 153 6.22 12.48 -6.55
CA GLY A 153 5.12 12.20 -7.46
C GLY A 153 5.20 12.87 -8.84
N ARG A 154 6.12 13.80 -9.08
CA ARG A 154 6.34 14.40 -10.41
C ARG A 154 6.51 13.37 -11.53
N LEU A 155 7.19 12.26 -11.25
CA LEU A 155 7.37 11.19 -12.23
C LEU A 155 6.03 10.59 -12.72
N GLN A 156 4.98 10.59 -11.90
CA GLN A 156 3.65 10.13 -12.33
C GLN A 156 2.93 11.18 -13.16
N LEU A 157 3.20 12.46 -12.92
CA LEU A 157 2.64 13.57 -13.70
C LEU A 157 3.33 13.70 -15.07
N ASP A 158 4.58 13.26 -15.18
CA ASP A 158 5.33 13.25 -16.43
C ASP A 158 4.89 12.12 -17.39
N LEU A 159 4.11 11.15 -16.91
CA LEU A 159 3.52 10.12 -17.77
C LEU A 159 2.36 10.72 -18.57
N GLU A 160 2.42 10.59 -19.88
CA GLU A 160 1.40 11.07 -20.84
C GLU A 160 0.11 10.23 -20.81
N ASN A 161 -0.43 9.93 -19.63
CA ASN A 161 -1.72 9.30 -19.52
C ASN A 161 -2.71 10.22 -18.80
N ASN A 162 -3.97 10.19 -19.21
CA ASN A 162 -5.05 10.94 -18.60
C ASN A 162 -5.73 10.15 -17.47
N GLU A 163 -5.07 9.14 -16.91
CA GLU A 163 -5.63 8.33 -15.84
C GLU A 163 -5.61 9.07 -14.51
N ASP A 164 -6.59 8.75 -13.66
CA ASP A 164 -6.64 9.24 -12.29
C ASP A 164 -5.40 8.80 -11.51
N ILE A 165 -4.89 9.69 -10.67
CA ILE A 165 -3.72 9.44 -9.84
C ILE A 165 -4.17 8.92 -8.47
N ASN A 166 -3.66 7.75 -8.10
CA ASN A 166 -3.89 7.18 -6.78
C ASN A 166 -2.88 7.76 -5.78
N MET A 167 -3.37 8.50 -4.81
CA MET A 167 -2.57 9.02 -3.71
C MET A 167 -2.87 8.23 -2.43
N TYR A 168 -1.82 7.98 -1.64
CA TYR A 168 -1.92 7.28 -0.37
C TYR A 168 -1.46 8.20 0.75
N TYR A 169 -2.24 8.27 1.82
CA TYR A 169 -1.91 9.04 3.02
C TYR A 169 -2.30 8.27 4.28
N CYS A 170 -1.69 8.63 5.38
CA CYS A 170 -1.88 8.02 6.69
C CYS A 170 -2.05 9.17 7.69
N GLU A 171 -3.23 9.33 8.22
CA GLU A 171 -3.63 10.31 9.25
C GLU A 171 -3.97 9.62 10.56
#